data_b49574b1b26e4cb1cc6a75b32cdc38c3
#
_entry.id   b49574b1b26e4cb1cc6a75b32cdc38c3
#
_cell.length_a   1.000
_cell.length_b   1.000
_cell.length_c   1.000
_cell.angle_alpha   90.00
_cell.angle_beta   90.00
_cell.angle_gamma   90.00
#
_symmetry.space_group_name_H-M   'P 1'
#
loop_
_entity.id
_entity.type
_entity.pdbx_description
1 polymer ?
#
loop_
_entity_poly.entity_id
_entity_poly.type
_entity_poly.pdbx_seq_one_letter_code
_entity_poly.pdbx_strand_id
1 'polypeptide(L)'
;MKKYWYLFLVPVFIGLTACHDDNEEPEQRESYLSCPDDHHPHLINLGLPSGTLWACCNVGATAPENSGGYYAWGETEEKSEGYDWKNYIYSNGSQYSFIDIGLTICGTEYDVAHVKWGGYWQMPSFEQIQELIAKCSHEWTEVNGTKGMKLMGSNGGSIFMPAAWRKIKDNPYKEEIGCYWSGTRSFPVQPTVQDDKYNYLYVSKAHELHLSKNSCGFYGENREFGLTVRPVAK
;
A
#
# COMPACT_ATOMS: atom_id res chain seq x y z
N MET A 1 66.83 -61.58 -19.45
CA MET A 1 66.61 -60.16 -19.17
C MET A 1 65.22 -59.79 -19.73
N LYS A 2 64.19 -59.65 -18.86
CA LYS A 2 62.79 -59.33 -19.23
C LYS A 2 62.57 -57.82 -18.99
N LYS A 3 62.35 -57.06 -20.07
CA LYS A 3 61.96 -55.65 -19.95
C LYS A 3 60.45 -55.55 -19.75
N TYR A 4 60.04 -54.97 -18.65
CA TYR A 4 58.64 -54.60 -18.38
C TYR A 4 58.38 -53.20 -18.88
N TRP A 5 57.39 -53.04 -19.77
CA TRP A 5 56.86 -51.76 -20.21
C TRP A 5 55.66 -51.39 -19.35
N TYR A 6 55.73 -50.29 -18.60
CA TYR A 6 54.64 -49.73 -17.92
C TYR A 6 53.87 -48.77 -18.82
N LEU A 7 52.65 -49.14 -19.13
CA LEU A 7 51.69 -48.21 -19.77
C LEU A 7 51.14 -47.26 -18.68
N PHE A 8 51.40 -45.98 -18.81
CA PHE A 8 50.73 -44.95 -18.03
C PHE A 8 49.41 -44.64 -18.69
N LEU A 9 48.31 -45.01 -18.02
CA LEU A 9 46.93 -44.55 -18.33
C LEU A 9 46.74 -43.18 -17.70
N VAL A 10 46.60 -42.17 -18.55
CA VAL A 10 46.21 -40.81 -18.16
C VAL A 10 44.67 -40.80 -18.08
N PRO A 11 44.05 -40.51 -16.96
CA PRO A 11 42.60 -40.33 -16.93
C PRO A 11 42.26 -38.99 -17.58
N VAL A 12 41.47 -39.05 -18.65
CA VAL A 12 40.82 -37.87 -19.24
C VAL A 12 39.67 -37.49 -18.34
N PHE A 13 39.82 -36.40 -17.60
CA PHE A 13 38.71 -35.76 -16.92
C PHE A 13 37.86 -35.03 -17.97
N ILE A 14 36.74 -35.60 -18.32
CA ILE A 14 35.67 -34.87 -19.02
C ILE A 14 35.03 -33.94 -18.01
N GLY A 15 35.36 -32.68 -18.07
CA GLY A 15 34.69 -31.63 -17.34
C GLY A 15 33.26 -31.49 -17.89
N LEU A 16 32.29 -31.94 -17.13
CA LEU A 16 30.90 -31.53 -17.30
C LEU A 16 30.78 -30.06 -16.87
N THR A 17 30.79 -29.16 -17.84
CA THR A 17 30.29 -27.80 -17.62
C THR A 17 28.82 -27.92 -17.41
N ALA A 18 28.40 -27.91 -16.13
CA ALA A 18 27.03 -27.64 -15.77
C ALA A 18 26.71 -26.19 -16.21
N CYS A 19 25.85 -26.07 -17.21
CA CYS A 19 25.18 -24.80 -17.45
C CYS A 19 24.43 -24.46 -16.15
N HIS A 20 24.90 -23.43 -15.48
CA HIS A 20 24.15 -22.81 -14.42
C HIS A 20 22.99 -22.10 -15.12
N ASP A 21 21.79 -22.63 -14.99
CA ASP A 21 20.56 -21.92 -15.30
C ASP A 21 20.45 -20.77 -14.31
N ASP A 22 20.75 -19.56 -14.78
CA ASP A 22 20.51 -18.31 -14.06
C ASP A 22 18.99 -17.98 -14.01
N ASN A 23 18.21 -18.97 -13.67
CA ASN A 23 16.82 -18.78 -13.20
C ASN A 23 16.82 -18.80 -11.68
N GLU A 24 17.54 -17.87 -11.06
CA GLU A 24 17.23 -17.51 -9.69
C GLU A 24 15.88 -16.78 -9.70
N GLU A 25 14.85 -17.53 -9.36
CA GLU A 25 13.55 -16.99 -9.02
C GLU A 25 13.67 -15.91 -7.94
N PRO A 26 12.75 -14.92 -7.91
CA PRO A 26 12.84 -13.73 -7.06
C PRO A 26 12.58 -13.99 -5.55
N GLU A 27 12.85 -15.18 -5.05
CA GLU A 27 12.66 -15.53 -3.62
C GLU A 27 13.51 -14.69 -2.65
N GLN A 28 14.59 -14.06 -3.11
CA GLN A 28 15.45 -13.28 -2.21
C GLN A 28 15.02 -11.83 -2.00
N ARG A 29 14.03 -11.32 -2.73
CA ARG A 29 13.53 -9.95 -2.49
C ARG A 29 12.61 -9.82 -1.28
N GLU A 30 11.98 -10.90 -0.85
CA GLU A 30 11.01 -10.88 0.25
C GLU A 30 11.64 -10.63 1.63
N SER A 31 12.90 -11.00 1.83
CA SER A 31 13.56 -10.93 3.14
C SER A 31 13.91 -9.51 3.61
N TYR A 32 13.79 -8.49 2.76
CA TYR A 32 14.19 -7.12 3.08
C TYR A 32 13.04 -6.18 3.44
N LEU A 33 11.80 -6.63 3.28
CA LEU A 33 10.63 -5.80 3.47
C LEU A 33 9.94 -6.21 4.77
N SER A 34 9.92 -5.32 5.74
CA SER A 34 9.29 -5.61 7.02
C SER A 34 7.76 -5.57 6.91
N CYS A 35 7.12 -6.66 7.29
CA CYS A 35 5.70 -6.75 7.53
C CYS A 35 5.51 -7.24 8.97
N PRO A 36 4.47 -6.80 9.68
CA PRO A 36 4.27 -7.15 11.09
C PRO A 36 4.04 -8.64 11.36
N ASP A 37 3.62 -9.39 10.35
CA ASP A 37 3.29 -10.80 10.47
C ASP A 37 4.16 -11.66 9.53
N ASP A 38 4.85 -12.64 10.10
CA ASP A 38 5.74 -13.58 9.38
C ASP A 38 4.99 -14.79 8.81
N HIS A 39 3.68 -14.91 9.03
CA HIS A 39 2.90 -16.11 8.73
C HIS A 39 2.24 -16.10 7.36
N HIS A 40 2.37 -15.03 6.60
CA HIS A 40 1.83 -14.88 5.25
C HIS A 40 2.75 -14.07 4.34
N PRO A 41 2.55 -14.09 2.99
CA PRO A 41 3.38 -13.32 2.07
C PRO A 41 3.34 -11.82 2.39
N HIS A 42 4.50 -11.19 2.53
CA HIS A 42 4.61 -9.76 2.81
C HIS A 42 4.32 -8.92 1.58
N LEU A 43 4.79 -9.36 0.42
CA LEU A 43 4.59 -8.72 -0.88
C LEU A 43 3.69 -9.56 -1.76
N ILE A 44 2.62 -8.96 -2.25
CA ILE A 44 1.70 -9.61 -3.17
C ILE A 44 1.88 -9.01 -4.56
N ASN A 45 2.29 -9.86 -5.49
CA ASN A 45 2.31 -9.53 -6.91
C ASN A 45 0.93 -9.80 -7.50
N LEU A 46 0.26 -8.74 -7.96
CA LEU A 46 -1.05 -8.81 -8.60
C LEU A 46 -0.95 -8.85 -10.15
N GLY A 47 0.27 -8.93 -10.72
CA GLY A 47 0.46 -8.86 -12.16
C GLY A 47 0.10 -7.51 -12.76
N LEU A 48 0.25 -6.43 -11.98
CA LEU A 48 -0.06 -5.08 -12.44
C LEU A 48 1.00 -4.59 -13.45
N PRO A 49 0.60 -3.87 -14.52
CA PRO A 49 1.52 -3.35 -15.53
C PRO A 49 2.64 -2.48 -14.98
N SER A 50 2.40 -1.74 -13.90
CA SER A 50 3.43 -0.92 -13.24
C SER A 50 4.50 -1.73 -12.50
N GLY A 51 4.24 -3.02 -12.24
CA GLY A 51 5.06 -3.86 -11.37
C GLY A 51 4.90 -3.54 -9.89
N THR A 52 3.92 -2.71 -9.49
CA THR A 52 3.64 -2.39 -8.08
C THR A 52 3.28 -3.64 -7.30
N LEU A 53 3.96 -3.86 -6.19
CA LEU A 53 3.68 -4.90 -5.22
C LEU A 53 2.87 -4.32 -4.07
N TRP A 54 1.84 -5.02 -3.63
CA TRP A 54 0.96 -4.58 -2.55
C TRP A 54 1.27 -5.33 -1.26
N ALA A 55 1.19 -4.64 -0.14
CA ALA A 55 1.34 -5.28 1.16
C ALA A 55 0.19 -6.26 1.44
N CYS A 56 0.49 -7.32 2.18
CA CYS A 56 -0.49 -8.30 2.63
C CYS A 56 -1.46 -7.75 3.67
N CYS A 57 -1.05 -6.76 4.47
CA CYS A 57 -1.85 -6.16 5.55
C CYS A 57 -1.71 -4.63 5.58
N ASN A 58 -2.54 -3.98 6.39
CA ASN A 58 -2.50 -2.54 6.61
C ASN A 58 -1.38 -2.16 7.59
N VAL A 59 -0.94 -0.91 7.57
CA VAL A 59 -0.01 -0.38 8.60
C VAL A 59 -0.63 -0.56 9.98
N GLY A 60 0.13 -1.16 10.90
CA GLY A 60 -0.32 -1.46 12.27
C GLY A 60 -1.25 -2.67 12.39
N ALA A 61 -1.51 -3.41 11.31
CA ALA A 61 -2.23 -4.68 11.34
C ALA A 61 -1.27 -5.86 11.49
N THR A 62 -1.75 -6.94 12.13
CA THR A 62 -1.04 -8.22 12.30
C THR A 62 -1.60 -9.32 11.41
N ALA A 63 -2.69 -9.06 10.69
CA ALA A 63 -3.31 -9.99 9.74
C ALA A 63 -4.04 -9.22 8.63
N PRO A 64 -4.26 -9.82 7.45
CA PRO A 64 -4.90 -9.16 6.30
C PRO A 64 -6.29 -8.61 6.59
N GLU A 65 -7.05 -9.26 7.47
CA GLU A 65 -8.42 -8.87 7.85
C GLU A 65 -8.49 -7.80 8.94
N ASN A 66 -7.35 -7.42 9.53
CA ASN A 66 -7.32 -6.38 10.56
C ASN A 66 -7.26 -5.00 9.91
N SER A 67 -8.03 -4.05 10.46
CA SER A 67 -8.06 -2.67 9.97
C SER A 67 -6.73 -1.95 10.11
N GLY A 68 -5.87 -2.36 11.07
CA GLY A 68 -4.65 -1.64 11.40
C GLY A 68 -4.88 -0.29 12.05
N GLY A 69 -3.85 0.55 12.00
CA GLY A 69 -3.89 1.92 12.50
C GLY A 69 -4.67 2.87 11.59
N TYR A 70 -5.09 3.98 12.18
CA TYR A 70 -5.77 5.06 11.48
C TYR A 70 -4.93 6.34 11.61
N TYR A 71 -4.77 7.03 10.51
CA TYR A 71 -3.88 8.19 10.43
C TYR A 71 -4.57 9.33 9.69
N ALA A 72 -4.40 10.57 10.17
CA ALA A 72 -4.72 11.71 9.36
C ALA A 72 -3.66 11.88 8.25
N TRP A 73 -4.02 12.43 7.13
CA TRP A 73 -3.12 12.50 5.97
C TRP A 73 -1.86 13.32 6.25
N GLY A 74 -0.70 12.68 6.12
CA GLY A 74 0.60 13.26 6.46
C GLY A 74 1.01 13.06 7.92
N GLU A 75 0.15 12.55 8.79
CA GLU A 75 0.51 12.20 10.16
C GLU A 75 0.90 10.72 10.26
N THR A 76 1.89 10.44 11.08
CA THR A 76 2.45 9.09 11.25
C THR A 76 2.06 8.42 12.57
N GLU A 77 1.34 9.14 13.44
CA GLU A 77 0.85 8.61 14.71
C GLU A 77 -0.68 8.64 14.78
N GLU A 78 -1.24 7.66 15.48
CA GLU A 78 -2.68 7.58 15.73
C GLU A 78 -3.10 8.58 16.79
N LYS A 79 -4.37 9.03 16.73
CA LYS A 79 -4.93 9.95 17.72
C LYS A 79 -5.84 9.23 18.70
N SER A 80 -5.62 9.42 20.00
CA SER A 80 -6.48 8.93 21.07
C SER A 80 -7.79 9.72 21.23
N GLU A 81 -7.76 11.02 20.91
CA GLU A 81 -8.89 11.96 21.10
C GLU A 81 -9.83 12.05 19.88
N GLY A 82 -9.64 11.16 18.89
CA GLY A 82 -10.38 11.21 17.63
C GLY A 82 -9.78 12.19 16.62
N TYR A 83 -10.40 12.29 15.44
CA TYR A 83 -9.89 12.98 14.27
C TYR A 83 -10.73 14.20 13.95
N ASP A 84 -10.12 15.38 14.07
CA ASP A 84 -10.75 16.69 13.91
C ASP A 84 -9.70 17.69 13.38
N TRP A 85 -10.13 18.69 12.63
CA TRP A 85 -9.25 19.75 12.14
C TRP A 85 -8.50 20.50 13.26
N LYS A 86 -9.08 20.56 14.49
CA LYS A 86 -8.47 21.23 15.66
C LYS A 86 -7.24 20.52 16.19
N ASN A 87 -7.17 19.22 16.04
CA ASN A 87 -6.01 18.43 16.45
C ASN A 87 -5.20 17.89 15.27
N TYR A 88 -5.51 18.33 14.04
CA TYR A 88 -4.70 18.01 12.86
C TYR A 88 -3.48 18.92 12.80
N ILE A 89 -2.27 18.33 12.85
CA ILE A 89 -1.02 19.10 13.00
C ILE A 89 -0.71 20.00 11.80
N TYR A 90 -1.27 19.71 10.64
CA TYR A 90 -1.16 20.54 9.44
C TYR A 90 -2.36 21.45 9.23
N SER A 91 -3.21 21.65 10.23
CA SER A 91 -4.22 22.68 10.23
C SER A 91 -3.59 24.04 10.47
N ASN A 92 -4.00 25.05 9.71
CA ASN A 92 -3.55 26.43 9.90
C ASN A 92 -4.64 27.27 10.62
N GLY A 93 -5.09 26.77 11.76
CA GLY A 93 -6.02 27.45 12.64
C GLY A 93 -7.49 27.47 12.20
N SER A 94 -7.85 26.77 11.11
CA SER A 94 -9.24 26.62 10.68
C SER A 94 -9.47 25.34 9.90
N GLN A 95 -10.72 24.89 9.83
CA GLN A 95 -11.12 23.74 9.02
C GLN A 95 -10.97 23.97 7.50
N TYR A 96 -10.62 25.16 7.07
CA TYR A 96 -10.49 25.56 5.67
C TYR A 96 -9.06 25.97 5.29
N SER A 97 -8.14 25.95 6.24
CA SER A 97 -6.76 26.38 6.01
C SER A 97 -5.79 25.33 6.51
N PHE A 98 -4.92 24.87 5.63
CA PHE A 98 -3.99 23.78 5.89
C PHE A 98 -2.58 24.15 5.43
N ILE A 99 -1.59 23.67 6.15
CA ILE A 99 -0.18 23.76 5.77
C ILE A 99 0.03 22.85 4.56
N ASP A 100 0.66 23.39 3.53
CA ASP A 100 1.03 22.62 2.34
C ASP A 100 2.25 21.73 2.66
N ILE A 101 2.08 20.42 2.58
CA ILE A 101 3.13 19.40 2.74
C ILE A 101 3.43 18.68 1.42
N GLY A 102 3.01 19.28 0.29
CA GLY A 102 3.24 18.75 -1.06
C GLY A 102 2.01 18.11 -1.71
N LEU A 103 2.15 17.85 -3.01
CA LEU A 103 1.13 17.21 -3.83
C LEU A 103 1.09 15.69 -3.60
N THR A 104 2.25 15.12 -3.32
CA THR A 104 2.42 13.72 -2.96
C THR A 104 3.34 13.63 -1.74
N ILE A 105 2.98 12.73 -0.83
CA ILE A 105 3.77 12.43 0.36
C ILE A 105 4.39 11.03 0.29
N CYS A 106 4.16 10.28 -0.81
CA CYS A 106 4.67 8.92 -0.97
C CYS A 106 6.19 8.87 -0.75
N GLY A 107 6.66 8.04 0.19
CA GLY A 107 8.07 7.85 0.51
C GLY A 107 8.75 9.02 1.23
N THR A 108 8.00 9.98 1.76
CA THR A 108 8.52 11.12 2.54
C THR A 108 8.35 10.88 4.05
N GLU A 109 8.84 11.83 4.87
CA GLU A 109 8.61 11.86 6.32
C GLU A 109 7.13 12.01 6.73
N TYR A 110 6.27 12.36 5.79
CA TYR A 110 4.81 12.45 5.97
C TYR A 110 4.07 11.16 5.62
N ASP A 111 4.78 10.16 5.10
CA ASP A 111 4.23 8.87 4.70
C ASP A 111 4.33 7.88 5.85
N VAL A 112 3.19 7.53 6.45
CA VAL A 112 3.15 6.61 7.60
C VAL A 112 3.68 5.22 7.27
N ALA A 113 3.48 4.72 6.04
CA ALA A 113 3.99 3.42 5.63
C ALA A 113 5.53 3.46 5.53
N HIS A 114 6.09 4.52 4.95
CA HIS A 114 7.52 4.74 4.86
C HIS A 114 8.17 4.90 6.24
N VAL A 115 7.58 5.71 7.11
CA VAL A 115 8.10 5.98 8.45
C VAL A 115 8.06 4.75 9.35
N LYS A 116 6.95 3.98 9.32
CA LYS A 116 6.79 2.83 10.24
C LYS A 116 7.46 1.54 9.73
N TRP A 117 7.49 1.32 8.43
CA TRP A 117 8.04 0.08 7.85
C TRP A 117 9.41 0.26 7.19
N GLY A 118 9.76 1.49 6.79
CA GLY A 118 11.05 1.81 6.17
C GLY A 118 11.24 1.20 4.78
N GLY A 119 12.48 1.22 4.30
CA GLY A 119 12.87 0.60 3.03
C GLY A 119 12.09 1.13 1.83
N TYR A 120 11.53 0.22 1.04
CA TYR A 120 10.76 0.54 -0.17
C TYR A 120 9.27 0.71 0.08
N TRP A 121 8.81 0.58 1.33
CA TRP A 121 7.40 0.74 1.66
C TRP A 121 6.97 2.19 1.60
N GLN A 122 5.81 2.41 1.00
CA GLN A 122 5.18 3.73 0.94
C GLN A 122 3.66 3.61 0.82
N MET A 123 2.98 4.72 1.05
CA MET A 123 1.57 4.86 0.69
C MET A 123 1.40 4.72 -0.83
N PRO A 124 0.30 4.11 -1.31
CA PRO A 124 0.04 4.07 -2.74
C PRO A 124 -0.22 5.48 -3.29
N SER A 125 0.32 5.77 -4.47
CA SER A 125 -0.08 6.98 -5.20
C SER A 125 -1.50 6.82 -5.75
N PHE A 126 -2.09 7.93 -6.18
CA PHE A 126 -3.41 7.92 -6.82
C PHE A 126 -3.43 7.05 -8.08
N GLU A 127 -2.38 7.12 -8.89
CA GLU A 127 -2.23 6.31 -10.11
C GLU A 127 -2.16 4.81 -9.80
N GLN A 128 -1.49 4.42 -8.71
CA GLN A 128 -1.44 3.03 -8.27
C GLN A 128 -2.81 2.53 -7.78
N ILE A 129 -3.59 3.38 -7.12
CA ILE A 129 -4.98 3.05 -6.77
C ILE A 129 -5.85 2.90 -8.02
N GLN A 130 -5.72 3.81 -9.00
CA GLN A 130 -6.45 3.71 -10.25
C GLN A 130 -6.10 2.42 -11.01
N GLU A 131 -4.82 2.07 -11.06
CA GLU A 131 -4.37 0.83 -11.68
C GLU A 131 -4.94 -0.40 -10.97
N LEU A 132 -4.90 -0.44 -9.63
CA LEU A 132 -5.48 -1.52 -8.83
C LEU A 132 -6.96 -1.74 -9.16
N ILE A 133 -7.76 -0.66 -9.17
CA ILE A 133 -9.19 -0.70 -9.49
C ILE A 133 -9.41 -1.18 -10.93
N ALA A 134 -8.62 -0.70 -11.88
CA ALA A 134 -8.81 -0.97 -13.30
C ALA A 134 -8.33 -2.36 -13.75
N LYS A 135 -7.36 -2.96 -13.05
CA LYS A 135 -6.68 -4.18 -13.48
C LYS A 135 -7.00 -5.41 -12.64
N CYS A 136 -7.57 -5.24 -11.46
CA CYS A 136 -7.98 -6.37 -10.61
C CYS A 136 -9.49 -6.60 -10.72
N SER A 137 -9.90 -7.85 -10.66
CA SER A 137 -11.28 -8.18 -10.31
C SER A 137 -11.50 -7.92 -8.83
N HIS A 138 -12.74 -7.60 -8.44
CA HIS A 138 -13.08 -7.29 -7.06
C HIS A 138 -14.35 -8.02 -6.63
N GLU A 139 -14.29 -8.58 -5.43
CA GLU A 139 -15.34 -9.37 -4.82
C GLU A 139 -15.52 -8.95 -3.36
N TRP A 140 -16.75 -8.54 -2.99
CA TRP A 140 -17.06 -8.30 -1.58
C TRP A 140 -17.27 -9.61 -0.87
N THR A 141 -16.45 -9.88 0.13
CA THR A 141 -16.42 -11.16 0.84
C THR A 141 -16.15 -10.98 2.34
N GLU A 142 -15.99 -12.08 3.05
CA GLU A 142 -15.69 -12.10 4.48
C GLU A 142 -14.51 -13.04 4.75
N VAL A 143 -13.55 -12.58 5.55
CA VAL A 143 -12.38 -13.35 6.01
C VAL A 143 -12.34 -13.27 7.53
N ASN A 144 -12.37 -14.42 8.20
CA ASN A 144 -12.33 -14.53 9.66
C ASN A 144 -13.34 -13.63 10.39
N GLY A 145 -14.56 -13.49 9.85
CA GLY A 145 -15.62 -12.64 10.42
C GLY A 145 -15.51 -11.16 10.06
N THR A 146 -14.50 -10.77 9.29
CA THR A 146 -14.32 -9.39 8.84
C THR A 146 -14.76 -9.26 7.38
N LYS A 147 -15.72 -8.37 7.10
CA LYS A 147 -16.14 -8.03 5.75
C LYS A 147 -15.10 -7.14 5.07
N GLY A 148 -15.00 -7.26 3.74
CA GLY A 148 -14.06 -6.47 2.97
C GLY A 148 -14.09 -6.81 1.48
N MET A 149 -13.16 -6.24 0.75
CA MET A 149 -12.99 -6.44 -0.67
C MET A 149 -11.77 -7.33 -0.93
N LYS A 150 -11.97 -8.45 -1.62
CA LYS A 150 -10.90 -9.21 -2.25
C LYS A 150 -10.63 -8.63 -3.62
N LEU A 151 -9.39 -8.25 -3.86
CA LEU A 151 -8.89 -7.76 -5.14
C LEU A 151 -7.94 -8.81 -5.70
N MET A 152 -8.19 -9.26 -6.93
CA MET A 152 -7.43 -10.34 -7.57
C MET A 152 -6.92 -9.89 -8.93
N GLY A 153 -5.62 -9.98 -9.10
CA GLY A 153 -4.93 -9.65 -10.33
C GLY A 153 -5.02 -10.76 -11.38
N SER A 154 -4.61 -10.45 -12.60
CA SER A 154 -4.67 -11.37 -13.74
C SER A 154 -3.76 -12.60 -13.59
N ASN A 155 -2.74 -12.52 -12.76
CA ASN A 155 -1.81 -13.61 -12.45
C ASN A 155 -2.32 -14.56 -11.34
N GLY A 156 -3.50 -14.29 -10.76
CA GLY A 156 -4.09 -15.05 -9.67
C GLY A 156 -3.67 -14.59 -8.26
N GLY A 157 -2.70 -13.68 -8.16
CA GLY A 157 -2.35 -13.02 -6.90
C GLY A 157 -3.53 -12.21 -6.37
N SER A 158 -3.73 -12.18 -5.06
CA SER A 158 -4.87 -11.46 -4.46
C SER A 158 -4.52 -10.85 -3.11
N ILE A 159 -5.18 -9.74 -2.80
CA ILE A 159 -5.17 -9.10 -1.48
C ILE A 159 -6.59 -8.99 -0.95
N PHE A 160 -6.73 -9.06 0.37
CA PHE A 160 -7.97 -8.75 1.05
C PHE A 160 -7.84 -7.41 1.76
N MET A 161 -8.80 -6.52 1.53
CA MET A 161 -8.86 -5.18 2.13
C MET A 161 -10.11 -5.08 3.00
N PRO A 162 -9.97 -5.08 4.34
CA PRO A 162 -11.11 -5.05 5.26
C PRO A 162 -11.93 -3.77 5.13
N ALA A 163 -13.20 -3.85 5.54
CA ALA A 163 -14.10 -2.70 5.67
C ALA A 163 -13.66 -1.83 6.86
N ALA A 164 -12.57 -1.11 6.68
CA ALA A 164 -12.00 -0.20 7.66
C ALA A 164 -12.59 1.20 7.46
N TRP A 165 -13.71 1.48 8.14
CA TRP A 165 -14.37 2.78 8.05
C TRP A 165 -13.51 3.88 8.65
N ARG A 166 -13.56 5.06 8.06
CA ARG A 166 -12.84 6.25 8.53
C ARG A 166 -13.20 6.63 9.95
N LYS A 167 -12.28 7.14 10.71
CA LYS A 167 -12.48 7.72 12.04
C LYS A 167 -12.64 9.23 11.95
N ILE A 168 -13.73 9.73 12.51
CA ILE A 168 -14.06 11.15 12.63
C ILE A 168 -14.48 11.37 14.08
N LYS A 169 -14.06 12.49 14.67
CA LYS A 169 -14.48 12.87 16.03
C LYS A 169 -16.00 12.97 16.10
N ASP A 170 -16.56 12.45 17.19
CA ASP A 170 -17.99 12.46 17.49
C ASP A 170 -18.89 11.76 16.46
N ASN A 171 -18.31 10.98 15.55
CA ASN A 171 -19.07 10.13 14.63
C ASN A 171 -18.96 8.65 15.04
N PRO A 172 -19.94 8.10 15.76
CA PRO A 172 -19.94 6.69 16.14
C PRO A 172 -20.35 5.75 15.00
N TYR A 173 -20.66 6.29 13.83
CA TYR A 173 -21.14 5.51 12.70
C TYR A 173 -20.01 4.59 12.21
N LYS A 174 -20.34 3.32 12.07
CA LYS A 174 -19.49 2.32 11.42
C LYS A 174 -20.26 1.76 10.25
N GLU A 175 -19.80 2.05 9.05
CA GLU A 175 -20.35 1.46 7.85
C GLU A 175 -19.49 0.27 7.40
N GLU A 176 -20.10 -0.65 6.66
CA GLU A 176 -19.36 -1.74 5.98
C GLU A 176 -18.67 -1.18 4.72
N ILE A 177 -17.72 -0.28 4.95
CA ILE A 177 -16.98 0.44 3.92
C ILE A 177 -15.52 0.47 4.31
N GLY A 178 -14.63 0.23 3.34
CA GLY A 178 -13.19 0.41 3.49
C GLY A 178 -12.77 1.77 2.93
N CYS A 179 -12.07 2.58 3.73
CA CYS A 179 -11.52 3.87 3.36
C CYS A 179 -10.00 3.86 3.58
N TYR A 180 -9.23 4.03 2.50
CA TYR A 180 -7.78 3.88 2.53
C TYR A 180 -7.11 5.10 1.91
N TRP A 181 -6.16 5.70 2.61
CA TRP A 181 -5.41 6.82 2.06
C TRP A 181 -4.57 6.46 0.83
N SER A 182 -4.59 7.34 -0.15
CA SER A 182 -3.51 7.54 -1.10
C SER A 182 -2.54 8.58 -0.54
N GLY A 183 -1.25 8.47 -0.89
CA GLY A 183 -0.27 9.51 -0.61
C GLY A 183 -0.37 10.73 -1.53
N THR A 184 -1.41 10.83 -2.37
CA THR A 184 -1.61 11.93 -3.32
C THR A 184 -2.76 12.82 -2.89
N ARG A 185 -2.49 14.13 -2.84
CA ARG A 185 -3.51 15.13 -2.57
C ARG A 185 -4.57 15.14 -3.67
N SER A 186 -5.84 15.25 -3.29
CA SER A 186 -6.93 15.34 -4.25
C SER A 186 -6.95 16.74 -4.88
N PHE A 187 -6.99 16.77 -6.21
CA PHE A 187 -7.30 17.96 -6.96
C PHE A 187 -8.75 17.88 -7.44
N PRO A 188 -9.56 18.90 -7.27
CA PRO A 188 -10.78 18.96 -8.03
C PRO A 188 -10.43 19.11 -9.51
N VAL A 189 -11.28 18.54 -10.34
CA VAL A 189 -11.28 18.78 -11.79
C VAL A 189 -11.22 20.29 -12.00
N GLN A 190 -10.15 20.76 -12.62
CA GLN A 190 -9.76 22.14 -12.92
C GLN A 190 -10.69 23.25 -12.42
N PRO A 191 -10.23 24.20 -11.62
CA PRO A 191 -11.03 25.37 -11.32
C PRO A 191 -11.19 26.17 -12.62
N THR A 192 -12.36 26.18 -13.16
CA THR A 192 -12.73 27.10 -14.25
C THR A 192 -12.86 28.54 -13.78
N VAL A 193 -12.66 28.78 -12.47
CA VAL A 193 -12.76 30.10 -11.84
C VAL A 193 -11.60 30.26 -10.84
N GLN A 194 -10.78 31.29 -11.07
CA GLN A 194 -9.80 31.79 -10.12
C GLN A 194 -10.55 32.52 -8.99
N ASP A 195 -11.22 31.75 -8.11
CA ASP A 195 -11.92 32.29 -6.96
C ASP A 195 -11.23 31.77 -5.70
N ASP A 196 -10.53 32.66 -4.99
CA ASP A 196 -9.83 32.39 -3.74
C ASP A 196 -10.76 31.76 -2.68
N LYS A 197 -12.08 31.97 -2.80
CA LYS A 197 -13.08 31.40 -1.92
C LYS A 197 -13.17 29.86 -2.00
N TYR A 198 -12.78 29.24 -3.12
CA TYR A 198 -12.79 27.80 -3.30
C TYR A 198 -11.40 27.15 -3.22
N ASN A 199 -10.34 27.93 -3.15
CA ASN A 199 -8.97 27.42 -3.11
C ASN A 199 -8.69 26.54 -1.89
N TYR A 200 -9.38 26.76 -0.76
CA TYR A 200 -9.28 25.93 0.44
C TYR A 200 -9.77 24.48 0.21
N LEU A 201 -10.75 24.25 -0.66
CA LEU A 201 -11.25 22.92 -0.96
C LEU A 201 -10.16 22.04 -1.61
N TYR A 202 -9.19 22.67 -2.26
CA TYR A 202 -8.13 21.98 -2.98
C TYR A 202 -7.00 21.48 -2.08
N VAL A 203 -6.69 22.23 -1.04
CA VAL A 203 -5.65 21.84 -0.07
C VAL A 203 -6.17 20.98 1.06
N SER A 204 -7.49 20.95 1.28
CA SER A 204 -8.09 20.23 2.42
C SER A 204 -8.30 18.74 2.20
N LYS A 205 -8.17 18.24 0.95
CA LYS A 205 -8.51 16.85 0.61
C LYS A 205 -7.34 16.09 0.04
N ALA A 206 -7.31 14.79 0.34
CA ALA A 206 -6.46 13.81 -0.33
C ALA A 206 -7.31 12.69 -0.94
N HIS A 207 -6.75 11.97 -1.92
CA HIS A 207 -7.44 10.84 -2.52
C HIS A 207 -7.54 9.67 -1.53
N GLU A 208 -8.69 9.01 -1.53
CA GLU A 208 -8.91 7.73 -0.86
C GLU A 208 -9.35 6.66 -1.86
N LEU A 209 -8.98 5.40 -1.60
CA LEU A 209 -9.63 4.23 -2.16
C LEU A 209 -10.86 3.93 -1.31
N HIS A 210 -12.00 3.82 -1.97
CA HIS A 210 -13.30 3.55 -1.36
C HIS A 210 -13.83 2.20 -1.78
N LEU A 211 -14.09 1.33 -0.82
CA LEU A 211 -14.54 -0.04 -1.03
C LEU A 211 -15.86 -0.29 -0.32
N SER A 212 -16.85 -0.77 -1.02
CA SER A 212 -18.12 -1.22 -0.44
C SER A 212 -18.66 -2.41 -1.20
N LYS A 213 -19.69 -3.05 -0.68
CA LYS A 213 -20.35 -4.19 -1.36
C LYS A 213 -20.71 -3.90 -2.83
N ASN A 214 -21.05 -2.65 -3.13
CA ASN A 214 -21.58 -2.25 -4.43
C ASN A 214 -20.61 -1.37 -5.24
N SER A 215 -19.47 -1.00 -4.68
CA SER A 215 -18.55 -0.05 -5.31
C SER A 215 -17.10 -0.31 -4.92
N CYS A 216 -16.24 -0.24 -5.91
CA CYS A 216 -14.80 -0.11 -5.77
C CYS A 216 -14.40 1.13 -6.57
N GLY A 217 -13.96 2.18 -5.89
CA GLY A 217 -13.69 3.47 -6.51
C GLY A 217 -12.77 4.34 -5.69
N PHE A 218 -12.71 5.62 -6.00
CA PHE A 218 -11.89 6.59 -5.27
C PHE A 218 -12.66 7.90 -5.09
N TYR A 219 -12.36 8.60 -4.00
CA TYR A 219 -12.92 9.92 -3.69
C TYR A 219 -11.85 10.86 -3.15
N GLY A 220 -12.22 12.12 -2.94
CA GLY A 220 -11.43 13.06 -2.17
C GLY A 220 -11.99 13.17 -0.76
N GLU A 221 -11.18 12.86 0.25
CA GLU A 221 -11.58 12.92 1.66
C GLU A 221 -10.78 13.99 2.42
N ASN A 222 -11.35 14.50 3.51
CA ASN A 222 -10.73 15.51 4.32
C ASN A 222 -9.48 14.98 5.02
N ARG A 223 -8.37 15.70 4.89
CA ARG A 223 -7.04 15.30 5.38
C ARG A 223 -6.97 15.04 6.88
N GLU A 224 -7.81 15.72 7.66
CA GLU A 224 -7.87 15.56 9.12
C GLU A 224 -8.58 14.29 9.59
N PHE A 225 -9.26 13.55 8.70
CA PHE A 225 -9.90 12.29 9.08
C PHE A 225 -8.90 11.15 9.21
N GLY A 226 -9.19 10.20 10.10
CA GLY A 226 -8.37 9.01 10.27
C GLY A 226 -8.77 7.91 9.29
N LEU A 227 -7.94 7.62 8.30
CA LEU A 227 -8.09 6.48 7.42
C LEU A 227 -6.92 5.52 7.61
N THR A 228 -7.14 4.26 7.23
CA THR A 228 -6.07 3.27 7.22
C THR A 228 -5.22 3.37 5.96
N VAL A 229 -4.09 2.67 5.95
CA VAL A 229 -3.15 2.63 4.82
C VAL A 229 -2.81 1.20 4.46
N ARG A 230 -3.00 0.82 3.19
CA ARG A 230 -2.45 -0.40 2.61
C ARG A 230 -1.18 -0.02 1.83
N PRO A 231 0.01 -0.37 2.32
CA PRO A 231 1.27 -0.01 1.68
C PRO A 231 1.50 -0.68 0.33
N VAL A 232 2.38 -0.07 -0.45
CA VAL A 232 2.94 -0.62 -1.68
C VAL A 232 4.46 -0.56 -1.64
N ALA A 233 5.10 -1.39 -2.47
CA ALA A 233 6.52 -1.34 -2.77
C ALA A 233 6.73 -1.36 -4.30
N LYS A 234 7.82 -0.76 -4.76
CA LYS A 234 8.18 -0.72 -6.17
C LYS A 234 9.67 -0.98 -6.35
#